data_bdc5d1cc431337f00c4526d1f990778a
#
_entry.id   bdc5d1cc431337f00c4526d1f990778a
#
_cell.length_a   1.000
_cell.length_b   1.000
_cell.length_c   1.000
_cell.angle_alpha   90.00
_cell.angle_beta   90.00
_cell.angle_gamma   90.00
#
_symmetry.space_group_name_H-M   'P 1'
#
loop_
_entity.id
_entity.type
_entity.pdbx_description
1 polymer ?
#
loop_
_entity_poly.entity_id
_entity_poly.type
_entity_poly.pdbx_seq_one_letter_code
_entity_poly.pdbx_strand_id
1 'polypeptide(L)'
;IERMDVPREYAIQATIFSEAPGGCSTGTSAAVTVALIGALDRLTPGRLSPHEVAYTAHAVEVEMLEQQSGIQDQLCSAYGGINFIEMFEYPYASVSQLHVPNSIWWELERRLALIYLGKSHVSSQVHEKVIAELEDEGPETPRLEALRGTAEASRDAVYAGDFTALGQTMVENTEAQGRLHPDLISEDARQVIEIARSYGALGWKVNGAGGEGGSLTLLCPAQSYVKRQMLQAIEDESSLFQNIPI
;
A
#
# COMPACT_ATOMS: atom_id res chain seq x y z
N ILE A 1 -8.92 -16.00 17.62
CA ILE A 1 -10.00 -16.91 18.04
C ILE A 1 -10.75 -16.29 19.21
N GLU A 2 -10.08 -15.90 20.30
CA GLU A 2 -10.73 -15.32 21.49
C GLU A 2 -11.61 -14.10 21.17
N ARG A 3 -11.17 -13.25 20.22
CA ARG A 3 -11.90 -12.03 19.83
C ARG A 3 -13.07 -12.29 18.87
N MET A 4 -13.19 -13.51 18.33
CA MET A 4 -14.18 -13.85 17.30
C MET A 4 -15.31 -14.75 17.81
N ASP A 5 -15.39 -15.04 19.11
CA ASP A 5 -16.37 -15.93 19.71
C ASP A 5 -16.54 -17.27 18.98
N VAL A 6 -15.45 -17.77 18.39
CA VAL A 6 -15.47 -19.06 17.69
C VAL A 6 -15.75 -20.17 18.68
N PRO A 7 -16.73 -21.08 18.40
CA PRO A 7 -17.07 -22.18 19.30
C PRO A 7 -15.86 -23.03 19.65
N ARG A 8 -15.69 -23.29 20.96
CA ARG A 8 -14.50 -23.98 21.50
C ARG A 8 -14.40 -25.44 21.12
N GLU A 9 -15.51 -26.03 20.66
CA GLU A 9 -15.57 -27.42 20.18
C GLU A 9 -14.93 -27.61 18.79
N TYR A 10 -14.62 -26.56 18.09
CA TYR A 10 -13.96 -26.64 16.77
C TYR A 10 -12.45 -26.82 16.90
N ALA A 11 -11.93 -27.85 16.23
CA ALA A 11 -10.51 -27.99 15.97
C ALA A 11 -10.20 -27.26 14.64
N ILE A 12 -9.39 -26.21 14.69
CA ILE A 12 -9.10 -25.37 13.53
C ILE A 12 -7.65 -25.57 13.09
N GLN A 13 -7.46 -25.90 11.82
CA GLN A 13 -6.17 -25.84 11.15
C GLN A 13 -6.22 -24.73 10.09
N ALA A 14 -5.32 -23.75 10.20
CA ALA A 14 -5.19 -22.68 9.22
C ALA A 14 -3.90 -22.85 8.42
N THR A 15 -3.99 -22.75 7.09
CA THR A 15 -2.85 -22.66 6.19
C THR A 15 -2.86 -21.30 5.53
N ILE A 16 -1.73 -20.58 5.64
CA ILE A 16 -1.56 -19.23 5.08
C ILE A 16 -0.60 -19.34 3.91
N PHE A 17 -0.99 -18.75 2.78
CA PHE A 17 -0.16 -18.62 1.58
C PHE A 17 -0.18 -17.17 1.10
N SER A 18 0.96 -16.65 0.68
CA SER A 18 1.10 -15.33 0.10
C SER A 18 2.05 -15.39 -1.10
N GLU A 19 1.66 -14.78 -2.21
CA GLU A 19 2.51 -14.60 -3.40
C GLU A 19 3.47 -13.41 -3.23
N ALA A 20 3.08 -12.43 -2.40
CA ALA A 20 3.93 -11.29 -2.09
C ALA A 20 4.95 -11.65 -0.99
N PRO A 21 6.23 -11.27 -1.14
CA PRO A 21 7.22 -11.43 -0.10
C PRO A 21 6.84 -10.72 1.20
N GLY A 22 7.22 -11.29 2.33
CA GLY A 22 7.10 -10.59 3.62
C GLY A 22 7.96 -9.33 3.65
N GLY A 23 7.42 -8.23 4.21
CA GLY A 23 8.11 -6.94 4.24
C GLY A 23 8.17 -6.20 2.90
N CYS A 24 7.28 -6.56 1.95
CA CYS A 24 7.15 -5.91 0.65
C CYS A 24 6.45 -4.53 0.71
N SER A 25 6.06 -4.06 1.89
CA SER A 25 5.32 -2.79 2.08
C SER A 25 4.03 -2.67 1.26
N THR A 26 3.34 -3.79 1.06
CA THR A 26 2.05 -3.89 0.33
C THR A 26 0.88 -4.26 1.25
N GLY A 27 1.01 -4.04 2.55
CA GLY A 27 -0.03 -4.40 3.51
C GLY A 27 -0.21 -5.90 3.72
N THR A 28 0.81 -6.74 3.45
CA THR A 28 0.70 -8.21 3.54
C THR A 28 0.28 -8.68 4.94
N SER A 29 0.78 -8.03 6.01
CA SER A 29 0.38 -8.36 7.39
C SER A 29 -1.11 -8.14 7.60
N ALA A 30 -1.61 -6.96 7.24
CA ALA A 30 -3.02 -6.61 7.32
C ALA A 30 -3.88 -7.55 6.47
N ALA A 31 -3.45 -7.88 5.25
CA ALA A 31 -4.17 -8.79 4.37
C ALA A 31 -4.32 -10.19 4.97
N VAL A 32 -3.27 -10.72 5.61
CA VAL A 32 -3.31 -12.01 6.33
C VAL A 32 -4.28 -11.96 7.49
N THR A 33 -4.22 -10.90 8.31
CA THR A 33 -5.11 -10.75 9.47
C THR A 33 -6.56 -10.60 9.03
N VAL A 34 -6.84 -9.80 8.01
CA VAL A 34 -8.17 -9.64 7.41
C VAL A 34 -8.71 -10.96 6.87
N ALA A 35 -7.88 -11.72 6.13
CA ALA A 35 -8.28 -13.02 5.60
C ALA A 35 -8.59 -14.04 6.71
N LEU A 36 -7.79 -14.08 7.77
CA LEU A 36 -8.04 -14.94 8.94
C LEU A 36 -9.35 -14.57 9.66
N ILE A 37 -9.58 -13.27 9.89
CA ILE A 37 -10.81 -12.81 10.54
C ILE A 37 -12.03 -13.14 9.67
N GLY A 38 -11.97 -12.85 8.37
CA GLY A 38 -13.05 -13.18 7.45
C GLY A 38 -13.34 -14.69 7.37
N ALA A 39 -12.30 -15.54 7.45
CA ALA A 39 -12.47 -16.99 7.51
C ALA A 39 -13.10 -17.45 8.84
N LEU A 40 -12.66 -16.89 9.97
CA LEU A 40 -13.19 -17.22 11.30
C LEU A 40 -14.63 -16.72 11.48
N ASP A 41 -14.99 -15.57 10.90
CA ASP A 41 -16.36 -15.05 10.90
C ASP A 41 -17.37 -16.05 10.28
N ARG A 42 -16.92 -16.89 9.34
CA ARG A 42 -17.76 -17.95 8.77
C ARG A 42 -18.08 -19.09 9.73
N LEU A 43 -17.36 -19.18 10.83
CA LEU A 43 -17.57 -20.18 11.89
C LEU A 43 -18.45 -19.62 13.03
N THR A 44 -18.80 -18.34 12.98
CA THR A 44 -19.65 -17.68 13.99
C THR A 44 -21.08 -17.48 13.48
N PRO A 45 -22.08 -17.27 14.37
CA PRO A 45 -23.44 -16.95 13.97
C PRO A 45 -23.61 -15.59 13.29
N GLY A 46 -22.71 -14.64 13.62
CA GLY A 46 -22.70 -13.30 13.05
C GLY A 46 -21.97 -13.25 11.72
N ARG A 47 -22.22 -12.17 10.96
CA ARG A 47 -21.46 -11.85 9.74
C ARG A 47 -20.99 -10.42 9.85
N LEU A 48 -19.69 -10.25 9.92
CA LEU A 48 -19.05 -8.95 9.92
C LEU A 48 -19.14 -8.31 8.53
N SER A 49 -19.42 -7.03 8.49
CA SER A 49 -19.22 -6.22 7.29
C SER A 49 -17.73 -6.05 6.99
N PRO A 50 -17.33 -5.68 5.76
CA PRO A 50 -15.92 -5.37 5.45
C PRO A 50 -15.30 -4.37 6.41
N HIS A 51 -16.08 -3.37 6.84
CA HIS A 51 -15.64 -2.37 7.81
C HIS A 51 -15.32 -3.00 9.18
N GLU A 52 -16.21 -3.82 9.69
CA GLU A 52 -16.01 -4.51 10.97
C GLU A 52 -14.84 -5.51 10.91
N VAL A 53 -14.65 -6.20 9.79
CA VAL A 53 -13.48 -7.07 9.57
C VAL A 53 -12.19 -6.25 9.65
N ALA A 54 -12.13 -5.10 8.95
CA ALA A 54 -10.96 -4.23 8.94
C ALA A 54 -10.62 -3.71 10.35
N TYR A 55 -11.62 -3.22 11.08
CA TYR A 55 -11.42 -2.71 12.45
C TYR A 55 -11.05 -3.80 13.44
N THR A 56 -11.62 -5.01 13.28
CA THR A 56 -11.24 -6.17 14.10
C THR A 56 -9.79 -6.56 13.83
N ALA A 57 -9.35 -6.56 12.56
CA ALA A 57 -7.98 -6.85 12.17
C ALA A 57 -7.01 -5.81 12.74
N HIS A 58 -7.33 -4.52 12.61
CA HIS A 58 -6.56 -3.43 13.18
C HIS A 58 -6.42 -3.54 14.70
N ALA A 59 -7.51 -3.82 15.40
CA ALA A 59 -7.48 -4.00 16.84
C ALA A 59 -6.62 -5.21 17.28
N VAL A 60 -6.57 -6.28 16.49
CA VAL A 60 -5.63 -7.40 16.75
C VAL A 60 -4.18 -6.93 16.64
N GLU A 61 -3.83 -6.19 15.61
CA GLU A 61 -2.46 -5.69 15.41
C GLU A 61 -2.03 -4.70 16.52
N VAL A 62 -2.90 -3.75 16.86
CA VAL A 62 -2.56 -2.66 17.79
C VAL A 62 -2.69 -3.11 19.25
N GLU A 63 -3.80 -3.77 19.63
CA GLU A 63 -4.08 -4.08 21.03
C GLU A 63 -3.48 -5.42 21.49
N MET A 64 -3.36 -6.41 20.59
CA MET A 64 -2.87 -7.74 20.96
C MET A 64 -1.42 -7.98 20.59
N LEU A 65 -0.96 -7.42 19.46
CA LEU A 65 0.42 -7.55 18.99
C LEU A 65 1.26 -6.31 19.33
N GLU A 66 0.65 -5.28 19.92
CA GLU A 66 1.31 -4.02 20.33
C GLU A 66 2.11 -3.35 19.20
N GLN A 67 1.61 -3.46 17.95
CA GLN A 67 2.25 -2.88 16.79
C GLN A 67 1.68 -1.51 16.47
N GLN A 68 2.53 -0.58 16.05
CA GLN A 68 2.07 0.66 15.41
C GLN A 68 1.55 0.32 14.02
N SER A 69 0.26 0.51 13.80
CA SER A 69 -0.39 0.24 12.51
C SER A 69 -1.38 1.34 12.16
N GLY A 70 -1.35 1.81 10.91
CA GLY A 70 -2.47 2.54 10.34
C GLY A 70 -3.63 1.59 10.05
N ILE A 71 -4.81 2.11 9.68
CA ILE A 71 -5.98 1.28 9.35
C ILE A 71 -6.19 1.11 7.84
N GLN A 72 -5.45 1.84 7.02
CA GLN A 72 -5.64 1.88 5.56
C GLN A 72 -5.48 0.50 4.90
N ASP A 73 -4.47 -0.29 5.32
CA ASP A 73 -4.18 -1.58 4.72
C ASP A 73 -5.26 -2.60 5.05
N GLN A 74 -5.79 -2.58 6.28
CA GLN A 74 -6.90 -3.42 6.70
C GLN A 74 -8.18 -3.06 5.95
N LEU A 75 -8.48 -1.75 5.78
CA LEU A 75 -9.62 -1.29 5.00
C LEU A 75 -9.49 -1.70 3.54
N CYS A 76 -8.35 -1.44 2.90
CA CYS A 76 -8.13 -1.86 1.51
C CYS A 76 -8.26 -3.37 1.33
N SER A 77 -7.71 -4.16 2.25
CA SER A 77 -7.78 -5.62 2.19
C SER A 77 -9.21 -6.16 2.38
N ALA A 78 -10.00 -5.52 3.24
CA ALA A 78 -11.38 -5.95 3.53
C ALA A 78 -12.38 -5.53 2.43
N TYR A 79 -12.22 -4.34 1.87
CA TYR A 79 -13.12 -3.82 0.84
C TYR A 79 -12.75 -4.31 -0.56
N GLY A 80 -11.46 -4.50 -0.84
CA GLY A 80 -10.95 -4.79 -2.18
C GLY A 80 -11.14 -3.63 -3.15
N GLY A 81 -10.66 -3.79 -4.39
CA GLY A 81 -10.79 -2.77 -5.41
C GLY A 81 -9.94 -1.52 -5.17
N ILE A 82 -10.40 -0.38 -5.66
CA ILE A 82 -9.76 0.93 -5.47
C ILE A 82 -10.57 1.72 -4.44
N ASN A 83 -9.92 2.18 -3.38
CA ASN A 83 -10.58 2.86 -2.28
C ASN A 83 -10.00 4.26 -2.07
N PHE A 84 -10.88 5.23 -1.85
CA PHE A 84 -10.54 6.52 -1.29
C PHE A 84 -10.93 6.50 0.19
N ILE A 85 -9.93 6.70 1.06
CA ILE A 85 -10.09 6.60 2.51
C ILE A 85 -9.87 7.97 3.12
N GLU A 86 -10.87 8.46 3.84
CA GLU A 86 -10.83 9.73 4.57
C GLU A 86 -10.80 9.44 6.07
N MET A 87 -9.70 9.78 6.72
CA MET A 87 -9.54 9.61 8.16
C MET A 87 -9.92 10.90 8.88
N PHE A 88 -10.87 10.82 9.81
CA PHE A 88 -11.34 11.95 10.59
C PHE A 88 -10.56 12.08 11.90
N GLU A 89 -10.48 10.98 12.63
CA GLU A 89 -9.78 10.84 13.89
C GLU A 89 -9.33 9.38 14.00
N TYR A 90 -8.04 9.17 14.22
CA TYR A 90 -7.50 7.81 14.30
C TYR A 90 -8.20 6.98 15.39
N PRO A 91 -8.60 5.73 15.09
CA PRO A 91 -8.47 5.05 13.80
C PRO A 91 -9.68 5.19 12.87
N TYR A 92 -10.61 6.10 13.13
CA TYR A 92 -11.90 6.21 12.43
C TYR A 92 -11.75 6.84 11.04
N ALA A 93 -12.21 6.10 10.04
CA ALA A 93 -12.16 6.50 8.64
C ALA A 93 -13.44 6.12 7.89
N SER A 94 -13.76 6.87 6.83
CA SER A 94 -14.74 6.46 5.82
C SER A 94 -14.04 5.87 4.62
N VAL A 95 -14.74 5.00 3.89
CA VAL A 95 -14.23 4.36 2.68
C VAL A 95 -15.21 4.60 1.54
N SER A 96 -14.72 5.23 0.48
CA SER A 96 -15.42 5.39 -0.78
C SER A 96 -14.76 4.50 -1.84
N GLN A 97 -15.45 3.43 -2.26
CA GLN A 97 -14.95 2.59 -3.36
C GLN A 97 -15.07 3.32 -4.69
N LEU A 98 -13.99 3.40 -5.45
CA LEU A 98 -13.96 4.01 -6.76
C LEU A 98 -14.42 2.99 -7.81
N HIS A 99 -15.63 3.20 -8.33
CA HIS A 99 -16.16 2.39 -9.41
C HIS A 99 -15.82 3.05 -10.75
N VAL A 100 -14.87 2.48 -11.47
CA VAL A 100 -14.43 2.97 -12.77
C VAL A 100 -14.83 1.99 -13.88
N PRO A 101 -14.98 2.47 -15.14
CA PRO A 101 -15.20 1.59 -16.28
C PRO A 101 -14.10 0.53 -16.43
N ASN A 102 -14.46 -0.65 -16.92
CA ASN A 102 -13.50 -1.74 -17.14
C ASN A 102 -12.31 -1.33 -18.01
N SER A 103 -12.49 -0.40 -18.96
CA SER A 103 -11.41 0.12 -19.78
C SER A 103 -10.32 0.83 -18.97
N ILE A 104 -10.71 1.58 -17.93
CA ILE A 104 -9.77 2.23 -17.01
C ILE A 104 -9.12 1.17 -16.09
N TRP A 105 -9.92 0.23 -15.58
CA TRP A 105 -9.43 -0.85 -14.72
C TRP A 105 -8.36 -1.69 -15.43
N TRP A 106 -8.64 -2.17 -16.64
CA TRP A 106 -7.69 -2.97 -17.42
C TRP A 106 -6.43 -2.18 -17.82
N GLU A 107 -6.60 -0.88 -18.07
CA GLU A 107 -5.46 -0.03 -18.37
C GLU A 107 -4.56 0.20 -17.15
N LEU A 108 -5.13 0.35 -15.95
CA LEU A 108 -4.38 0.38 -14.69
C LEU A 108 -3.61 -0.93 -14.48
N GLU A 109 -4.30 -2.07 -14.53
CA GLU A 109 -3.71 -3.40 -14.38
C GLU A 109 -2.56 -3.65 -15.37
N ARG A 110 -2.75 -3.24 -16.62
CA ARG A 110 -1.73 -3.35 -17.67
C ARG A 110 -0.51 -2.47 -17.42
N ARG A 111 -0.69 -1.27 -16.86
CA ARG A 111 0.38 -0.28 -16.68
C ARG A 111 1.07 -0.37 -15.34
N LEU A 112 0.40 -0.80 -14.30
CA LEU A 112 1.04 -0.92 -13.00
C LEU A 112 2.09 -2.03 -13.01
N ALA A 113 3.18 -1.79 -12.27
CA ALA A 113 4.19 -2.79 -11.94
C ALA A 113 4.65 -2.58 -10.51
N LEU A 114 4.83 -3.66 -9.77
CA LEU A 114 5.30 -3.66 -8.39
C LEU A 114 6.72 -4.20 -8.36
N ILE A 115 7.67 -3.39 -7.92
CA ILE A 115 9.08 -3.77 -7.80
C ILE A 115 9.43 -3.93 -6.34
N TYR A 116 9.75 -5.16 -5.94
CA TYR A 116 10.32 -5.45 -4.64
C TYR A 116 11.81 -5.13 -4.64
N LEU A 117 12.29 -4.44 -3.62
CA LEU A 117 13.68 -3.98 -3.51
C LEU A 117 14.61 -5.00 -2.83
N GLY A 118 14.13 -6.25 -2.65
CA GLY A 118 14.93 -7.39 -2.21
C GLY A 118 15.27 -7.43 -0.72
N LYS A 119 14.84 -6.44 0.05
CA LYS A 119 15.07 -6.39 1.50
C LYS A 119 13.74 -6.27 2.23
N SER A 120 13.54 -7.11 3.24
CA SER A 120 12.41 -6.96 4.16
C SER A 120 12.59 -5.69 4.98
N HIS A 121 11.52 -4.93 5.10
CA HIS A 121 11.49 -3.65 5.77
C HIS A 121 10.71 -3.75 7.09
N VAL A 122 11.24 -3.15 8.14
CA VAL A 122 10.55 -2.99 9.43
C VAL A 122 10.02 -1.56 9.49
N SER A 123 8.73 -1.40 9.15
CA SER A 123 8.07 -0.09 9.02
C SER A 123 8.08 0.75 10.32
N SER A 124 8.01 0.11 11.48
CA SER A 124 7.91 0.81 12.77
C SER A 124 9.07 1.77 13.05
N GLN A 125 10.30 1.38 12.75
CA GLN A 125 11.48 2.22 13.04
C GLN A 125 11.54 3.51 12.22
N VAL A 126 11.06 3.46 10.99
CA VAL A 126 11.00 4.64 10.12
C VAL A 126 9.85 5.54 10.51
N HIS A 127 8.70 4.96 10.87
CA HIS A 127 7.55 5.70 11.40
C HIS A 127 7.92 6.48 12.66
N GLU A 128 8.65 5.88 13.61
CA GLU A 128 9.09 6.55 14.83
C GLU A 128 9.89 7.82 14.56
N LYS A 129 10.81 7.77 13.56
CA LYS A 129 11.59 8.95 13.16
C LYS A 129 10.69 10.06 12.61
N VAL A 130 9.77 9.71 11.70
CA VAL A 130 8.85 10.67 11.09
C VAL A 130 7.91 11.28 12.14
N ILE A 131 7.37 10.46 13.05
CA ILE A 131 6.52 10.93 14.13
C ILE A 131 7.28 11.92 15.01
N ALA A 132 8.51 11.58 15.43
CA ALA A 132 9.33 12.44 16.25
C ALA A 132 9.63 13.80 15.58
N GLU A 133 9.84 13.83 14.25
CA GLU A 133 10.07 15.08 13.52
C GLU A 133 8.81 15.93 13.34
N LEU A 134 7.63 15.30 13.34
CA LEU A 134 6.35 16.00 13.13
C LEU A 134 5.60 16.29 14.44
N GLU A 135 6.08 15.78 15.59
CA GLU A 135 5.38 15.85 16.87
C GLU A 135 5.01 17.30 17.27
N ASP A 136 5.89 18.25 16.95
CA ASP A 136 5.69 19.66 17.26
C ASP A 136 4.95 20.45 16.14
N GLU A 137 4.73 19.86 14.94
CA GLU A 137 4.19 20.59 13.80
C GLU A 137 2.65 20.60 13.74
N GLY A 138 2.00 19.65 14.39
CA GLY A 138 0.55 19.48 14.35
C GLY A 138 0.00 18.94 13.04
N PRO A 139 -1.31 18.61 12.99
CA PRO A 139 -1.92 17.91 11.85
C PRO A 139 -2.08 18.79 10.59
N GLU A 140 -2.04 20.10 10.71
CA GLU A 140 -2.22 21.06 9.62
C GLU A 140 -0.90 21.51 8.98
N THR A 141 0.20 20.80 9.26
CA THR A 141 1.49 21.15 8.67
C THR A 141 1.46 21.06 7.15
N PRO A 142 2.07 22.01 6.41
CA PRO A 142 2.16 21.97 4.95
C PRO A 142 2.80 20.69 4.39
N ARG A 143 3.63 20.01 5.19
CA ARG A 143 4.27 18.73 4.82
C ARG A 143 3.24 17.61 4.69
N LEU A 144 2.27 17.53 5.62
CA LEU A 144 1.17 16.56 5.56
C LEU A 144 0.11 16.96 4.53
N GLU A 145 -0.17 18.27 4.39
CA GLU A 145 -1.11 18.78 3.40
C GLU A 145 -0.68 18.43 1.97
N ALA A 146 0.62 18.48 1.68
CA ALA A 146 1.15 18.05 0.39
C ALA A 146 0.83 16.57 0.09
N LEU A 147 0.83 15.70 1.10
CA LEU A 147 0.43 14.28 0.94
C LEU A 147 -1.07 14.12 0.73
N ARG A 148 -1.91 14.85 1.49
CA ARG A 148 -3.37 14.81 1.37
C ARG A 148 -3.81 15.23 -0.02
N GLY A 149 -3.30 16.34 -0.54
CA GLY A 149 -3.62 16.83 -1.89
C GLY A 149 -3.33 15.82 -2.98
N THR A 150 -2.28 15.00 -2.85
CA THR A 150 -1.98 13.95 -3.85
C THR A 150 -3.00 12.81 -3.81
N ALA A 151 -3.62 12.51 -2.69
CA ALA A 151 -4.65 11.48 -2.60
C ALA A 151 -5.92 11.90 -3.36
N GLU A 152 -6.38 13.14 -3.18
CA GLU A 152 -7.52 13.69 -3.90
C GLU A 152 -7.25 13.78 -5.41
N ALA A 153 -6.10 14.32 -5.80
CA ALA A 153 -5.70 14.41 -7.20
C ALA A 153 -5.58 13.03 -7.86
N SER A 154 -5.09 12.01 -7.14
CA SER A 154 -5.04 10.63 -7.64
C SER A 154 -6.43 10.04 -7.85
N ARG A 155 -7.37 10.25 -6.91
CA ARG A 155 -8.77 9.86 -7.06
C ARG A 155 -9.37 10.46 -8.33
N ASP A 156 -9.22 11.75 -8.52
CA ASP A 156 -9.80 12.49 -9.65
C ASP A 156 -9.17 12.03 -10.98
N ALA A 157 -7.85 11.81 -11.02
CA ALA A 157 -7.15 11.27 -12.19
C ALA A 157 -7.63 9.85 -12.55
N VAL A 158 -7.86 8.99 -11.56
CA VAL A 158 -8.40 7.63 -11.75
C VAL A 158 -9.82 7.69 -12.33
N TYR A 159 -10.70 8.55 -11.80
CA TYR A 159 -12.05 8.71 -12.34
C TYR A 159 -12.05 9.25 -13.76
N ALA A 160 -11.15 10.17 -14.08
CA ALA A 160 -10.99 10.72 -15.43
C ALA A 160 -10.32 9.73 -16.41
N GLY A 161 -9.68 8.67 -15.92
CA GLY A 161 -8.82 7.80 -16.74
C GLY A 161 -7.58 8.53 -17.26
N ASP A 162 -7.15 9.59 -16.58
CA ASP A 162 -5.96 10.37 -16.94
C ASP A 162 -4.71 9.78 -16.27
N PHE A 163 -4.07 8.86 -16.98
CA PHE A 163 -2.87 8.19 -16.50
C PHE A 163 -1.64 9.11 -16.44
N THR A 164 -1.63 10.20 -17.18
CA THR A 164 -0.55 11.20 -17.08
C THR A 164 -0.67 11.96 -15.77
N ALA A 165 -1.87 12.45 -15.46
CA ALA A 165 -2.14 13.09 -14.18
C ALA A 165 -1.90 12.14 -13.00
N LEU A 166 -2.37 10.87 -13.09
CA LEU A 166 -2.10 9.87 -12.06
C LEU A 166 -0.59 9.65 -11.84
N GLY A 167 0.17 9.51 -12.94
CA GLY A 167 1.63 9.38 -12.85
C GLY A 167 2.28 10.58 -12.16
N GLN A 168 1.85 11.78 -12.49
CA GLN A 168 2.34 13.00 -11.87
C GLN A 168 2.04 13.02 -10.36
N THR A 169 0.82 12.66 -9.94
CA THR A 169 0.48 12.63 -8.50
C THR A 169 1.27 11.56 -7.74
N MET A 170 1.60 10.42 -8.37
CA MET A 170 2.49 9.41 -7.77
C MET A 170 3.89 9.96 -7.51
N VAL A 171 4.45 10.71 -8.47
CA VAL A 171 5.74 11.40 -8.32
C VAL A 171 5.69 12.42 -7.19
N GLU A 172 4.69 13.31 -7.21
CA GLU A 172 4.50 14.35 -6.19
C GLU A 172 4.33 13.77 -4.78
N ASN A 173 3.62 12.64 -4.66
CA ASN A 173 3.48 11.94 -3.39
C ASN A 173 4.83 11.39 -2.90
N THR A 174 5.63 10.78 -3.79
CA THR A 174 6.97 10.28 -3.44
C THR A 174 7.89 11.43 -3.01
N GLU A 175 7.85 12.56 -3.69
CA GLU A 175 8.61 13.75 -3.31
C GLU A 175 8.15 14.34 -1.98
N ALA A 176 6.82 14.41 -1.75
CA ALA A 176 6.26 14.86 -0.48
C ALA A 176 6.68 13.93 0.67
N GLN A 177 6.67 12.60 0.44
CA GLN A 177 7.17 11.62 1.39
C GLN A 177 8.66 11.85 1.71
N GLY A 178 9.50 12.04 0.70
CA GLY A 178 10.93 12.34 0.87
C GLY A 178 11.21 13.66 1.62
N ARG A 179 10.28 14.62 1.58
CA ARG A 179 10.36 15.86 2.39
C ARG A 179 9.98 15.67 3.86
N LEU A 180 9.27 14.59 4.21
CA LEU A 180 9.03 14.25 5.63
C LEU A 180 10.34 13.82 6.29
N HIS A 181 11.07 12.91 5.64
CA HIS A 181 12.39 12.48 6.09
C HIS A 181 13.18 11.89 4.90
N PRO A 182 14.47 12.25 4.72
CA PRO A 182 15.26 11.81 3.55
C PRO A 182 15.43 10.29 3.45
N ASP A 183 15.47 9.59 4.58
CA ASP A 183 15.61 8.12 4.62
C ASP A 183 14.36 7.38 4.09
N LEU A 184 13.23 8.07 3.87
CA LEU A 184 12.02 7.43 3.33
C LEU A 184 12.17 7.01 1.86
N ILE A 185 13.10 7.61 1.13
CA ILE A 185 13.41 7.23 -0.24
C ILE A 185 14.84 6.68 -0.29
N SER A 186 14.95 5.36 -0.24
CA SER A 186 16.25 4.67 -0.25
C SER A 186 17.02 4.87 -1.56
N GLU A 187 18.31 4.57 -1.55
CA GLU A 187 19.15 4.61 -2.76
C GLU A 187 18.69 3.55 -3.78
N ASP A 188 18.32 2.36 -3.32
CA ASP A 188 17.73 1.31 -4.18
C ASP A 188 16.46 1.81 -4.90
N ALA A 189 15.57 2.53 -4.17
CA ALA A 189 14.38 3.13 -4.77
C ALA A 189 14.75 4.21 -5.81
N ARG A 190 15.73 5.07 -5.53
CA ARG A 190 16.21 6.10 -6.48
C ARG A 190 16.76 5.48 -7.74
N GLN A 191 17.52 4.41 -7.62
CA GLN A 191 18.10 3.68 -8.76
C GLN A 191 16.99 3.09 -9.66
N VAL A 192 15.99 2.45 -9.09
CA VAL A 192 14.82 1.95 -9.85
C VAL A 192 14.06 3.10 -10.51
N ILE A 193 13.88 4.24 -9.83
CA ILE A 193 13.22 5.42 -10.37
C ILE A 193 13.97 5.97 -11.59
N GLU A 194 15.29 6.07 -11.54
CA GLU A 194 16.10 6.57 -12.68
C GLU A 194 15.99 5.65 -13.89
N ILE A 195 16.03 4.33 -13.69
CA ILE A 195 15.79 3.38 -14.77
C ILE A 195 14.38 3.56 -15.33
N ALA A 196 13.35 3.56 -14.48
CA ALA A 196 11.96 3.72 -14.91
C ALA A 196 11.75 5.02 -15.71
N ARG A 197 12.33 6.13 -15.26
CA ARG A 197 12.32 7.43 -15.95
C ARG A 197 12.94 7.34 -17.34
N SER A 198 14.07 6.66 -17.48
CA SER A 198 14.77 6.52 -18.77
C SER A 198 13.96 5.75 -19.82
N TYR A 199 13.05 4.86 -19.37
CA TYR A 199 12.12 4.13 -20.22
C TYR A 199 10.76 4.83 -20.39
N GLY A 200 10.59 6.05 -19.87
CA GLY A 200 9.38 6.84 -20.00
C GLY A 200 8.22 6.38 -19.12
N ALA A 201 8.48 5.84 -17.92
CA ALA A 201 7.45 5.62 -16.92
C ALA A 201 6.71 6.93 -16.63
N LEU A 202 5.38 6.87 -16.51
CA LEU A 202 4.55 8.04 -16.25
C LEU A 202 4.64 8.50 -14.80
N GLY A 203 4.94 7.57 -13.88
CA GLY A 203 5.07 7.88 -12.47
C GLY A 203 5.59 6.71 -11.66
N TRP A 204 5.90 6.99 -10.41
CA TRP A 204 6.38 6.05 -9.41
C TRP A 204 5.93 6.45 -8.01
N LYS A 205 5.75 5.46 -7.16
CA LYS A 205 5.36 5.66 -5.75
C LYS A 205 6.12 4.70 -4.87
N VAL A 206 6.88 5.22 -3.89
CA VAL A 206 7.43 4.39 -2.82
C VAL A 206 6.31 3.93 -1.92
N ASN A 207 6.16 2.62 -1.74
CA ASN A 207 5.05 2.04 -0.99
C ASN A 207 5.29 2.07 0.53
N GLY A 208 4.20 2.19 1.28
CA GLY A 208 4.21 2.22 2.74
C GLY A 208 5.05 3.35 3.31
N ALA A 209 5.76 3.06 4.39
CA ALA A 209 6.61 4.02 5.07
C ALA A 209 7.89 4.39 4.31
N GLY A 210 8.22 3.68 3.24
CA GLY A 210 9.51 3.86 2.58
C GLY A 210 10.67 3.33 3.43
N GLY A 211 11.86 3.90 3.26
CA GLY A 211 13.07 3.46 3.94
C GLY A 211 13.82 2.39 3.17
N GLU A 212 14.76 1.69 3.83
CA GLU A 212 15.51 0.61 3.20
C GLU A 212 14.63 -0.62 2.94
N GLY A 213 14.61 -1.13 1.71
CA GLY A 213 13.80 -2.27 1.30
C GLY A 213 12.36 -1.92 0.93
N GLY A 214 11.44 -2.86 1.15
CA GLY A 214 10.05 -2.68 0.74
C GLY A 214 9.85 -2.75 -0.77
N SER A 215 8.96 -1.94 -1.30
CA SER A 215 8.64 -1.93 -2.73
C SER A 215 8.32 -0.56 -3.30
N LEU A 216 8.35 -0.52 -4.62
CA LEU A 216 8.00 0.64 -5.44
C LEU A 216 6.91 0.26 -6.44
N THR A 217 5.89 1.08 -6.57
CA THR A 217 4.89 0.94 -7.63
C THR A 217 5.24 1.88 -8.78
N LEU A 218 5.29 1.34 -10.00
CA LEU A 218 5.54 2.10 -11.22
C LEU A 218 4.26 2.18 -12.06
N LEU A 219 4.01 3.33 -12.65
CA LEU A 219 3.01 3.50 -13.71
C LEU A 219 3.74 3.54 -15.05
N CYS A 220 3.72 2.41 -15.74
CA CYS A 220 4.49 2.18 -16.96
C CYS A 220 3.89 2.86 -18.20
N PRO A 221 4.69 3.02 -19.27
CA PRO A 221 4.18 3.46 -20.58
C PRO A 221 3.09 2.52 -21.12
N ALA A 222 2.27 3.03 -22.03
CA ALA A 222 1.19 2.25 -22.65
C ALA A 222 1.70 1.06 -23.49
N GLN A 223 2.93 1.13 -23.98
CA GLN A 223 3.53 0.11 -24.86
C GLN A 223 4.07 -1.06 -24.01
N SER A 224 3.41 -2.21 -24.10
CA SER A 224 3.79 -3.41 -23.33
C SER A 224 5.24 -3.88 -23.58
N TYR A 225 5.78 -3.64 -24.78
CA TYR A 225 7.18 -3.99 -25.05
C TYR A 225 8.15 -3.08 -24.26
N VAL A 226 7.85 -1.77 -24.12
CA VAL A 226 8.66 -0.84 -23.34
C VAL A 226 8.60 -1.21 -21.86
N LYS A 227 7.39 -1.54 -21.34
CA LYS A 227 7.24 -2.06 -19.97
C LYS A 227 8.14 -3.27 -19.73
N ARG A 228 8.14 -4.26 -20.65
CA ARG A 228 9.00 -5.45 -20.49
C ARG A 228 10.49 -5.12 -20.50
N GLN A 229 10.94 -4.23 -21.41
CA GLN A 229 12.34 -3.82 -21.47
C GLN A 229 12.77 -3.07 -20.20
N MET A 230 11.90 -2.19 -19.67
CA MET A 230 12.13 -1.48 -18.42
C MET A 230 12.26 -2.45 -17.23
N LEU A 231 11.33 -3.39 -17.10
CA LEU A 231 11.35 -4.39 -16.03
C LEU A 231 12.61 -5.25 -16.10
N GLN A 232 13.01 -5.68 -17.30
CA GLN A 232 14.25 -6.42 -17.49
C GLN A 232 15.48 -5.60 -17.09
N ALA A 233 15.53 -4.32 -17.47
CA ALA A 233 16.63 -3.44 -17.09
C ALA A 233 16.73 -3.22 -15.57
N ILE A 234 15.58 -3.18 -14.88
CA ILE A 234 15.54 -3.10 -13.41
C ILE A 234 16.08 -4.40 -12.77
N GLU A 235 15.66 -5.56 -13.27
CA GLU A 235 16.13 -6.86 -12.77
C GLU A 235 17.61 -7.11 -13.09
N ASP A 236 18.10 -6.64 -14.24
CA ASP A 236 19.51 -6.74 -14.63
C ASP A 236 20.42 -5.82 -13.79
N GLU A 237 19.90 -4.73 -13.24
CA GLU A 237 20.65 -3.79 -12.38
C GLU A 237 21.00 -4.43 -11.04
N SER A 238 20.09 -5.20 -10.46
CA SER A 238 20.36 -5.93 -9.21
C SER A 238 19.52 -7.21 -9.14
N SER A 239 20.16 -8.30 -8.79
CA SER A 239 19.47 -9.58 -8.52
C SER A 239 18.51 -9.54 -7.33
N LEU A 240 18.53 -8.45 -6.57
CA LEU A 240 17.60 -8.21 -5.46
C LEU A 240 16.27 -7.63 -5.94
N PHE A 241 16.26 -6.90 -7.05
CA PHE A 241 15.07 -6.26 -7.58
C PHE A 241 14.19 -7.28 -8.31
N GLN A 242 12.94 -7.38 -7.89
CA GLN A 242 12.02 -8.38 -8.44
C GLN A 242 10.68 -7.72 -8.81
N ASN A 243 10.22 -7.97 -10.03
CA ASN A 243 8.85 -7.63 -10.40
C ASN A 243 7.89 -8.65 -9.79
N ILE A 244 7.02 -8.18 -8.90
CA ILE A 244 5.99 -8.99 -8.26
C ILE A 244 4.71 -8.89 -9.11
N PRO A 245 4.08 -10.03 -9.50
CA PRO A 245 2.81 -10.00 -10.20
C PRO A 245 1.73 -9.26 -9.41
N ILE A 246 0.93 -8.45 -10.10
CA ILE A 246 -0.21 -7.71 -9.54
C ILE A 246 -1.49 -8.25 -10.18
#